data_6ad25a4407fa06d804bad76b9d370102
#
_entry.id   6ad25a4407fa06d804bad76b9d370102
#
_cell.length_a   1.000
_cell.length_b   1.000
_cell.length_c   1.000
_cell.angle_alpha   90.00
_cell.angle_beta   90.00
_cell.angle_gamma   90.00
#
_symmetry.space_group_name_H-M   'P 1'
#
loop_
_entity.id
_entity.type
_entity.pdbx_description
1 polymer ?
#
loop_
_entity_poly.entity_id
_entity_poly.type
_entity_poly.pdbx_seq_one_letter_code
_entity_poly.pdbx_strand_id
1 'polypeptide(L)'
;VIEGLTDGMTITAKEVETVDGFVLDGTPQSIKIDQSQSPQRLTFWNKRQGALIINKLSSLDRKTPLEGVTFKITTATGEFVPDENGKISSNGLYYTDENGQIILKGVTGTLVVTEEKSISGYTIDENTRTQTVVVNPNDTQSLYFYNAPIGGLELVKVNAADKTQRIPNTTFEIRR
;
A
#
# COMPACT_ATOMS: atom_id res chain seq x y z
N VAL A 1 -35.44 -16.73 5.79
CA VAL A 1 -36.47 -17.13 4.83
C VAL A 1 -37.51 -16.01 4.78
N ILE A 2 -37.97 -15.65 3.58
CA ILE A 2 -39.09 -14.72 3.38
C ILE A 2 -40.31 -15.60 3.11
N GLU A 3 -41.37 -15.39 3.88
CA GLU A 3 -42.61 -16.19 3.81
C GLU A 3 -43.79 -15.34 3.26
N GLY A 4 -44.90 -15.98 2.93
CA GLY A 4 -46.11 -15.31 2.43
C GLY A 4 -46.07 -14.89 0.96
N LEU A 5 -45.15 -15.41 0.19
CA LEU A 5 -45.05 -15.16 -1.25
C LEU A 5 -46.08 -16.00 -2.01
N THR A 6 -46.73 -15.38 -2.98
CA THR A 6 -47.74 -16.04 -3.82
C THR A 6 -47.12 -16.62 -5.09
N ASP A 7 -47.70 -17.70 -5.61
CA ASP A 7 -47.31 -18.31 -6.86
C ASP A 7 -47.35 -17.32 -8.03
N GLY A 8 -46.35 -17.38 -8.90
CA GLY A 8 -46.22 -16.50 -10.06
C GLY A 8 -45.64 -15.10 -9.74
N MET A 9 -45.48 -14.70 -8.46
CA MET A 9 -44.86 -13.44 -8.08
C MET A 9 -43.38 -13.42 -8.48
N THR A 10 -42.88 -12.30 -9.01
CA THR A 10 -41.45 -12.09 -9.26
C THR A 10 -40.84 -11.29 -8.13
N ILE A 11 -39.82 -11.86 -7.50
CA ILE A 11 -39.04 -11.20 -6.44
C ILE A 11 -37.68 -10.84 -7.01
N THR A 12 -37.26 -9.59 -6.79
CA THR A 12 -35.90 -9.12 -7.09
C THR A 12 -35.18 -8.81 -5.79
N ALA A 13 -34.01 -9.40 -5.63
CA ALA A 13 -33.11 -9.15 -4.51
C ALA A 13 -31.84 -8.49 -5.02
N LYS A 14 -31.30 -7.55 -4.24
CA LYS A 14 -30.05 -6.86 -4.51
C LYS A 14 -29.30 -6.71 -3.20
N GLU A 15 -27.99 -6.97 -3.21
CA GLU A 15 -27.12 -6.66 -2.09
C GLU A 15 -26.91 -5.14 -2.04
N VAL A 16 -27.11 -4.53 -0.88
CA VAL A 16 -26.97 -3.08 -0.65
C VAL A 16 -25.80 -2.74 0.25
N GLU A 17 -25.31 -3.75 1.01
CA GLU A 17 -24.17 -3.63 1.91
C GLU A 17 -23.49 -5.01 2.02
N THR A 18 -22.17 -5.02 2.21
CA THR A 18 -21.39 -6.26 2.43
C THR A 18 -20.57 -6.14 3.71
N VAL A 19 -20.00 -7.23 4.16
CA VAL A 19 -19.11 -7.25 5.33
C VAL A 19 -17.70 -6.82 4.95
N ASP A 20 -16.95 -6.33 5.94
CA ASP A 20 -15.56 -5.91 5.78
C ASP A 20 -14.70 -7.01 5.13
N GLY A 21 -13.79 -6.61 4.25
CA GLY A 21 -12.89 -7.50 3.53
C GLY A 21 -13.48 -8.11 2.26
N PHE A 22 -14.75 -7.78 1.92
CA PHE A 22 -15.38 -8.21 0.66
C PHE A 22 -15.78 -7.02 -0.21
N VAL A 23 -15.92 -7.27 -1.51
CA VAL A 23 -16.39 -6.31 -2.49
C VAL A 23 -17.88 -6.48 -2.67
N LEU A 24 -18.64 -5.38 -2.51
CA LEU A 24 -20.08 -5.38 -2.75
C LEU A 24 -20.39 -5.72 -4.22
N ASP A 25 -21.20 -6.76 -4.46
CA ASP A 25 -21.79 -7.03 -5.75
C ASP A 25 -23.26 -6.60 -5.74
N GLY A 26 -23.51 -5.39 -6.21
CA GLY A 26 -24.85 -4.83 -6.28
C GLY A 26 -25.69 -5.33 -7.47
N THR A 27 -25.28 -6.40 -8.15
CA THR A 27 -26.04 -6.95 -9.29
C THR A 27 -27.34 -7.59 -8.79
N PRO A 28 -28.54 -7.11 -9.21
CA PRO A 28 -29.79 -7.68 -8.75
C PRO A 28 -30.03 -9.05 -9.39
N GLN A 29 -30.60 -9.96 -8.61
CA GLN A 29 -31.08 -11.25 -9.07
C GLN A 29 -32.60 -11.33 -8.87
N SER A 30 -33.28 -11.91 -9.85
CA SER A 30 -34.73 -12.07 -9.82
C SER A 30 -35.15 -13.54 -9.94
N ILE A 31 -36.19 -13.91 -9.22
CA ILE A 31 -36.78 -15.24 -9.29
C ILE A 31 -38.31 -15.13 -9.32
N LYS A 32 -38.94 -15.93 -10.18
CA LYS A 32 -40.37 -16.10 -10.17
C LYS A 32 -40.72 -17.21 -9.20
N ILE A 33 -41.64 -16.92 -8.27
CA ILE A 33 -42.07 -17.89 -7.26
C ILE A 33 -42.88 -19.00 -7.90
N ASP A 34 -42.48 -20.24 -7.60
CA ASP A 34 -43.18 -21.48 -7.90
C ASP A 34 -43.37 -22.23 -6.57
N GLN A 35 -44.59 -22.22 -6.08
CA GLN A 35 -44.91 -22.84 -4.78
C GLN A 35 -44.68 -24.35 -4.75
N SER A 36 -44.66 -25.02 -5.90
CA SER A 36 -44.34 -26.45 -5.98
C SER A 36 -42.88 -26.77 -5.68
N GLN A 37 -41.99 -25.77 -5.76
CA GLN A 37 -40.53 -25.87 -5.53
C GLN A 37 -40.07 -25.11 -4.29
N SER A 38 -40.97 -24.85 -3.34
CA SER A 38 -40.67 -24.08 -2.12
C SER A 38 -39.84 -24.92 -1.11
N PRO A 39 -38.82 -24.33 -0.42
CA PRO A 39 -38.33 -22.96 -0.65
C PRO A 39 -37.37 -22.86 -1.85
N GLN A 40 -37.56 -21.85 -2.69
CA GLN A 40 -36.60 -21.53 -3.74
C GLN A 40 -35.46 -20.69 -3.17
N ARG A 41 -34.27 -20.70 -3.83
CA ARG A 41 -33.06 -20.05 -3.33
C ARG A 41 -32.45 -19.10 -4.38
N LEU A 42 -32.12 -17.88 -3.97
CA LEU A 42 -31.13 -17.01 -4.64
C LEU A 42 -29.81 -17.09 -3.90
N THR A 43 -28.71 -17.13 -4.61
CA THR A 43 -27.34 -17.19 -4.02
C THR A 43 -26.53 -16.03 -4.55
N PHE A 44 -25.94 -15.24 -3.64
CA PHE A 44 -25.06 -14.14 -3.95
C PHE A 44 -23.62 -14.51 -3.57
N TRP A 45 -22.66 -14.02 -4.34
CA TRP A 45 -21.24 -14.35 -4.19
C TRP A 45 -20.39 -13.07 -4.17
N ASN A 46 -19.68 -12.82 -3.08
CA ASN A 46 -18.77 -11.70 -2.97
C ASN A 46 -17.32 -12.15 -3.09
N LYS A 47 -16.52 -11.37 -3.80
CA LYS A 47 -15.08 -11.53 -3.86
C LYS A 47 -14.43 -10.85 -2.66
N ARG A 48 -13.33 -11.41 -2.15
CA ARG A 48 -12.50 -10.72 -1.14
C ARG A 48 -11.87 -9.49 -1.75
N GLN A 49 -11.67 -8.45 -0.94
CA GLN A 49 -10.81 -7.34 -1.31
C GLN A 49 -9.37 -7.83 -1.49
N GLY A 50 -8.57 -7.04 -2.20
CA GLY A 50 -7.17 -7.35 -2.46
C GLY A 50 -6.22 -6.84 -1.39
N ALA A 51 -4.91 -6.87 -1.70
CA ALA A 51 -3.84 -6.34 -0.86
C ALA A 51 -2.79 -5.60 -1.70
N LEU A 52 -2.07 -4.66 -1.06
CA LEU A 52 -0.91 -3.98 -1.63
C LEU A 52 0.27 -4.09 -0.67
N ILE A 53 1.43 -4.49 -1.20
CA ILE A 53 2.70 -4.51 -0.49
C ILE A 53 3.61 -3.45 -1.12
N ILE A 54 4.09 -2.51 -0.32
CA ILE A 54 5.09 -1.53 -0.73
C ILE A 54 6.42 -1.96 -0.15
N ASN A 55 7.43 -2.08 -1.01
CA ASN A 55 8.79 -2.46 -0.63
C ASN A 55 9.72 -1.26 -0.83
N LYS A 56 10.35 -0.81 0.23
CA LYS A 56 11.29 0.31 0.23
C LYS A 56 12.70 -0.16 0.50
N LEU A 57 13.56 -0.03 -0.50
CA LEU A 57 14.90 -0.61 -0.49
C LEU A 57 15.96 0.44 -0.88
N SER A 58 17.21 0.18 -0.51
CA SER A 58 18.35 0.94 -1.02
C SER A 58 18.56 0.66 -2.52
N SER A 59 18.82 1.70 -3.30
CA SER A 59 19.14 1.57 -4.73
C SER A 59 20.51 0.93 -4.98
N LEU A 60 21.40 0.93 -3.97
CA LEU A 60 22.77 0.45 -4.09
C LEU A 60 22.84 -1.05 -4.38
N ASP A 61 22.03 -1.83 -3.66
CA ASP A 61 22.01 -3.29 -3.74
C ASP A 61 20.62 -3.87 -4.04
N ARG A 62 19.58 -3.02 -3.99
CA ARG A 62 18.16 -3.38 -4.15
C ARG A 62 17.66 -4.46 -3.17
N LYS A 63 18.32 -4.59 -2.03
CA LYS A 63 18.04 -5.61 -1.01
C LYS A 63 17.95 -5.03 0.39
N THR A 64 18.79 -4.06 0.73
CA THR A 64 18.80 -3.43 2.05
C THR A 64 17.47 -2.71 2.30
N PRO A 65 16.67 -3.12 3.28
CA PRO A 65 15.41 -2.48 3.61
C PRO A 65 15.64 -1.10 4.24
N LEU A 66 14.72 -0.18 3.98
CA LEU A 66 14.74 1.16 4.57
C LEU A 66 13.52 1.33 5.46
N GLU A 67 13.72 1.21 6.78
CA GLU A 67 12.71 1.39 7.81
C GLU A 67 12.42 2.87 8.06
N GLY A 68 11.17 3.21 8.39
CA GLY A 68 10.75 4.56 8.79
C GLY A 68 10.58 5.56 7.64
N VAL A 69 10.63 5.10 6.40
CA VAL A 69 10.32 5.95 5.24
C VAL A 69 8.82 6.24 5.21
N THR A 70 8.46 7.51 4.99
CA THR A 70 7.07 7.96 5.01
C THR A 70 6.46 7.96 3.62
N PHE A 71 5.31 7.33 3.50
CA PHE A 71 4.48 7.31 2.29
C PHE A 71 3.11 7.92 2.55
N LYS A 72 2.59 8.64 1.57
CA LYS A 72 1.18 9.02 1.48
C LYS A 72 0.50 8.05 0.53
N ILE A 73 -0.59 7.44 1.00
CA ILE A 73 -1.32 6.43 0.22
C ILE A 73 -2.81 6.80 0.22
N THR A 74 -3.36 6.93 -0.99
CA THR A 74 -4.77 7.26 -1.17
C THR A 74 -5.37 6.44 -2.31
N THR A 75 -6.70 6.42 -2.38
CA THR A 75 -7.41 6.05 -3.61
C THR A 75 -7.17 7.10 -4.70
N ALA A 76 -7.58 6.82 -5.93
CA ALA A 76 -7.55 7.80 -7.02
C ALA A 76 -8.40 9.05 -6.75
N THR A 77 -9.40 8.94 -5.86
CA THR A 77 -10.28 10.04 -5.41
C THR A 77 -9.72 10.78 -4.20
N GLY A 78 -8.57 10.36 -3.65
CA GLY A 78 -7.89 11.00 -2.52
C GLY A 78 -8.35 10.51 -1.14
N GLU A 79 -9.16 9.47 -1.06
CA GLU A 79 -9.58 8.86 0.19
C GLU A 79 -8.45 8.05 0.80
N PHE A 80 -8.38 8.00 2.13
CA PHE A 80 -7.39 7.20 2.84
C PHE A 80 -7.79 5.72 2.87
N VAL A 81 -6.81 4.84 2.95
CA VAL A 81 -7.01 3.39 2.88
C VAL A 81 -6.63 2.71 4.21
N PRO A 82 -7.17 1.50 4.51
CA PRO A 82 -6.78 0.75 5.71
C PRO A 82 -5.37 0.16 5.59
N ASP A 83 -4.69 0.04 6.72
CA ASP A 83 -3.46 -0.74 6.89
C ASP A 83 -3.76 -2.25 7.02
N GLU A 84 -2.72 -3.05 7.32
CA GLU A 84 -2.85 -4.51 7.48
C GLU A 84 -3.80 -4.94 8.63
N ASN A 85 -4.06 -4.04 9.59
CA ASN A 85 -4.95 -4.26 10.73
C ASN A 85 -6.36 -3.68 10.48
N GLY A 86 -6.64 -3.17 9.28
CA GLY A 86 -7.87 -2.52 8.92
C GLY A 86 -8.02 -1.10 9.45
N LYS A 87 -6.97 -0.51 10.02
CA LYS A 87 -6.97 0.84 10.57
C LYS A 87 -6.66 1.86 9.47
N ILE A 88 -7.57 2.80 9.25
CA ILE A 88 -7.39 3.91 8.32
C ILE A 88 -6.52 4.98 8.99
N SER A 89 -5.47 5.44 8.30
CA SER A 89 -4.65 6.57 8.76
C SER A 89 -5.45 7.87 8.78
N SER A 90 -5.30 8.68 9.84
CA SER A 90 -5.99 9.96 9.98
C SER A 90 -5.49 11.04 9.00
N ASN A 91 -4.32 10.86 8.41
CA ASN A 91 -3.66 11.81 7.50
C ASN A 91 -3.16 11.17 6.20
N GLY A 92 -3.45 9.89 5.97
CA GLY A 92 -3.00 9.13 4.82
C GLY A 92 -1.51 8.78 4.83
N LEU A 93 -0.81 8.98 5.95
CA LEU A 93 0.61 8.67 6.09
C LEU A 93 0.82 7.28 6.69
N TYR A 94 1.73 6.54 6.08
CA TYR A 94 2.15 5.20 6.46
C TYR A 94 3.68 5.15 6.50
N TYR A 95 4.23 4.27 7.31
CA TYR A 95 5.67 4.17 7.55
C TYR A 95 6.15 2.75 7.27
N THR A 96 7.31 2.61 6.62
CA THR A 96 7.90 1.29 6.41
C THR A 96 8.38 0.70 7.72
N ASP A 97 8.17 -0.61 7.87
CA ASP A 97 8.62 -1.42 9.01
C ASP A 97 10.11 -1.78 8.91
N GLU A 98 10.60 -2.62 9.83
CA GLU A 98 11.97 -3.14 9.86
C GLU A 98 12.39 -3.91 8.60
N ASN A 99 11.42 -4.44 7.87
CA ASN A 99 11.63 -5.12 6.58
C ASN A 99 11.57 -4.16 5.39
N GLY A 100 11.42 -2.86 5.64
CA GLY A 100 11.21 -1.83 4.62
C GLY A 100 9.83 -1.94 3.95
N GLN A 101 8.82 -2.50 4.63
CA GLN A 101 7.52 -2.78 4.03
C GLN A 101 6.38 -1.95 4.64
N ILE A 102 5.38 -1.67 3.81
CA ILE A 102 4.02 -1.29 4.21
C ILE A 102 3.09 -2.31 3.59
N ILE A 103 2.24 -2.93 4.41
CA ILE A 103 1.26 -3.92 3.97
C ILE A 103 -0.14 -3.33 4.19
N LEU A 104 -0.90 -3.22 3.10
CA LEU A 104 -2.30 -2.81 3.13
C LEU A 104 -3.17 -4.01 2.79
N LYS A 105 -4.13 -4.33 3.65
CA LYS A 105 -5.12 -5.39 3.42
C LYS A 105 -6.51 -4.78 3.29
N GLY A 106 -7.39 -5.47 2.58
CA GLY A 106 -8.74 -4.97 2.39
C GLY A 106 -8.83 -3.76 1.47
N VAL A 107 -7.94 -3.65 0.48
CA VAL A 107 -7.90 -2.56 -0.50
C VAL A 107 -8.27 -3.07 -1.89
N THR A 108 -8.94 -2.23 -2.68
CA THR A 108 -9.35 -2.56 -4.05
C THR A 108 -9.45 -1.27 -4.87
N GLY A 109 -9.22 -1.38 -6.16
CA GLY A 109 -9.28 -0.25 -7.09
C GLY A 109 -7.92 0.41 -7.31
N THR A 110 -7.94 1.63 -7.82
CA THR A 110 -6.72 2.40 -8.14
C THR A 110 -6.19 3.10 -6.88
N LEU A 111 -4.95 2.79 -6.53
CA LEU A 111 -4.23 3.42 -5.42
C LEU A 111 -3.09 4.28 -5.95
N VAL A 112 -2.88 5.43 -5.32
CA VAL A 112 -1.76 6.36 -5.56
C VAL A 112 -0.85 6.33 -4.34
N VAL A 113 0.41 5.98 -4.56
CA VAL A 113 1.44 5.81 -3.53
C VAL A 113 2.55 6.82 -3.79
N THR A 114 2.75 7.76 -2.87
CA THR A 114 3.78 8.80 -2.97
C THR A 114 4.73 8.73 -1.79
N GLU A 115 6.03 8.67 -2.04
CA GLU A 115 7.03 8.83 -1.00
C GLU A 115 7.10 10.30 -0.57
N GLU A 116 6.75 10.59 0.67
CA GLU A 116 6.74 11.96 1.21
C GLU A 116 8.06 12.33 1.88
N LYS A 117 8.69 11.38 2.57
CA LYS A 117 9.93 11.63 3.30
C LYS A 117 10.81 10.39 3.36
N SER A 118 12.08 10.57 3.00
CA SER A 118 13.12 9.56 3.19
C SER A 118 13.66 9.56 4.62
N ILE A 119 14.44 8.55 4.95
CA ILE A 119 15.23 8.49 6.18
C ILE A 119 16.54 9.26 6.02
N SER A 120 17.18 9.57 7.16
CA SER A 120 18.50 10.22 7.17
C SER A 120 19.53 9.39 6.39
N GLY A 121 20.37 10.02 5.61
CA GLY A 121 21.41 9.39 4.78
C GLY A 121 20.94 8.88 3.43
N TYR A 122 19.66 9.10 3.06
CA TYR A 122 19.10 8.71 1.76
C TYR A 122 18.33 9.83 1.08
N THR A 123 18.36 9.86 -0.25
CA THR A 123 17.59 10.80 -1.09
C THR A 123 16.45 10.10 -1.79
N ILE A 124 15.31 10.78 -1.94
CA ILE A 124 14.18 10.32 -2.76
C ILE A 124 14.58 10.38 -4.24
N ASP A 125 14.20 9.38 -5.02
CA ASP A 125 14.23 9.46 -6.48
C ASP A 125 12.95 10.14 -6.97
N GLU A 126 13.04 11.40 -7.35
CA GLU A 126 11.90 12.20 -7.77
C GLU A 126 11.19 11.64 -9.03
N ASN A 127 11.87 10.86 -9.86
CA ASN A 127 11.29 10.26 -11.07
C ASN A 127 10.34 9.11 -10.73
N THR A 128 10.58 8.40 -9.62
CA THR A 128 9.79 7.25 -9.17
C THR A 128 9.09 7.49 -7.85
N ARG A 129 9.10 8.74 -7.36
CA ARG A 129 8.51 9.17 -6.09
C ARG A 129 7.03 8.80 -5.96
N THR A 130 6.28 8.86 -7.06
CA THR A 130 4.86 8.51 -7.09
C THR A 130 4.61 7.37 -8.06
N GLN A 131 3.92 6.35 -7.60
CA GLN A 131 3.49 5.21 -8.41
C GLN A 131 1.98 5.00 -8.23
N THR A 132 1.33 4.55 -9.31
CA THR A 132 -0.09 4.19 -9.30
C THR A 132 -0.22 2.71 -9.59
N VAL A 133 -1.11 2.03 -8.87
CA VAL A 133 -1.37 0.60 -9.04
C VAL A 133 -2.87 0.32 -8.98
N VAL A 134 -3.31 -0.69 -9.74
CA VAL A 134 -4.68 -1.21 -9.65
C VAL A 134 -4.65 -2.52 -8.88
N VAL A 135 -5.36 -2.57 -7.75
CA VAL A 135 -5.53 -3.77 -6.94
C VAL A 135 -6.90 -4.37 -7.25
N ASN A 136 -6.93 -5.56 -7.84
CA ASN A 136 -8.16 -6.27 -8.13
C ASN A 136 -8.63 -7.10 -6.93
N PRO A 137 -9.93 -7.43 -6.86
CA PRO A 137 -10.45 -8.39 -5.86
C PRO A 137 -9.69 -9.72 -5.92
N ASN A 138 -9.42 -10.30 -4.75
CA ASN A 138 -8.66 -11.55 -4.55
C ASN A 138 -7.20 -11.50 -5.06
N ASP A 139 -6.64 -10.31 -5.26
CA ASP A 139 -5.29 -10.13 -5.80
C ASP A 139 -4.36 -9.45 -4.78
N THR A 140 -3.04 -9.65 -4.94
CA THR A 140 -2.02 -8.95 -4.17
C THR A 140 -1.04 -8.32 -5.14
N GLN A 141 -0.92 -6.99 -5.08
CA GLN A 141 0.03 -6.23 -5.87
C GLN A 141 1.25 -5.84 -5.03
N SER A 142 2.41 -5.66 -5.67
CA SER A 142 3.64 -5.20 -5.02
C SER A 142 4.23 -4.03 -5.77
N LEU A 143 4.59 -2.97 -5.04
CA LEU A 143 5.35 -1.83 -5.54
C LEU A 143 6.75 -1.82 -4.93
N TYR A 144 7.72 -1.32 -5.70
CA TYR A 144 9.10 -1.18 -5.26
C TYR A 144 9.56 0.27 -5.43
N PHE A 145 10.10 0.84 -4.35
CA PHE A 145 10.70 2.16 -4.32
C PHE A 145 12.16 2.04 -3.87
N TYR A 146 13.03 2.81 -4.51
CA TYR A 146 14.47 2.75 -4.26
C TYR A 146 14.99 4.14 -3.95
N ASN A 147 15.76 4.29 -2.84
CA ASN A 147 16.47 5.52 -2.53
C ASN A 147 17.97 5.30 -2.59
N ALA A 148 18.66 6.31 -3.10
CA ALA A 148 20.11 6.32 -3.13
C ALA A 148 20.68 6.82 -1.78
N PRO A 149 21.73 6.16 -1.25
CA PRO A 149 22.43 6.72 -0.12
C PRO A 149 23.11 8.04 -0.52
N ILE A 150 23.11 9.01 0.42
CA ILE A 150 23.82 10.28 0.24
C ILE A 150 25.31 10.00 0.30
N GLY A 151 26.06 10.40 -0.72
CA GLY A 151 27.52 10.32 -0.73
C GLY A 151 28.13 11.19 0.36
N GLY A 152 29.17 10.69 1.02
CA GLY A 152 29.94 11.41 2.01
C GLY A 152 31.41 11.54 1.60
N LEU A 153 32.08 12.55 2.14
CA LEU A 153 33.53 12.74 2.01
C LEU A 153 34.14 12.83 3.41
N GLU A 154 35.07 11.95 3.73
CA GLU A 154 35.92 12.06 4.92
C GLU A 154 37.28 12.66 4.53
N LEU A 155 37.68 13.76 5.15
CA LEU A 155 38.99 14.35 5.00
C LEU A 155 39.82 14.03 6.24
N VAL A 156 40.92 13.30 6.05
CA VAL A 156 41.86 12.94 7.13
C VAL A 156 43.21 13.56 6.85
N LYS A 157 43.68 14.44 7.76
CA LYS A 157 45.05 14.99 7.74
C LYS A 157 45.95 14.10 8.59
N VAL A 158 47.04 13.62 7.99
CA VAL A 158 48.03 12.80 8.68
C VAL A 158 49.44 13.41 8.53
N ASN A 159 50.37 13.04 9.42
CA ASN A 159 51.75 13.38 9.34
C ASN A 159 52.40 12.65 8.15
N ALA A 160 53.17 13.39 7.31
CA ALA A 160 53.83 12.79 6.12
C ALA A 160 54.86 11.72 6.49
N ALA A 161 55.53 11.89 7.64
CA ALA A 161 56.54 10.98 8.16
C ALA A 161 55.93 9.77 8.90
N ASP A 162 54.72 9.90 9.47
CA ASP A 162 53.98 8.86 10.14
C ASP A 162 52.49 8.96 9.76
N LYS A 163 52.09 8.16 8.81
CA LYS A 163 50.73 8.15 8.25
C LYS A 163 49.65 7.65 9.25
N THR A 164 50.07 7.13 10.39
CA THR A 164 49.11 6.73 11.47
C THR A 164 48.80 7.89 12.39
N GLN A 165 49.68 8.90 12.45
CA GLN A 165 49.50 10.07 13.28
C GLN A 165 48.54 11.07 12.61
N ARG A 166 47.33 11.22 13.14
CA ARG A 166 46.37 12.23 12.72
C ARG A 166 46.77 13.61 13.21
N ILE A 167 46.63 14.64 12.35
CA ILE A 167 46.88 16.03 12.68
C ILE A 167 45.52 16.72 12.90
N PRO A 168 45.13 17.03 14.14
CA PRO A 168 43.87 17.69 14.45
C PRO A 168 43.90 19.17 14.06
N ASN A 169 42.74 19.80 14.09
CA ASN A 169 42.54 21.25 13.90
C ASN A 169 43.10 21.80 12.58
N THR A 170 43.14 21.01 11.53
CA THR A 170 43.50 21.44 10.18
C THR A 170 42.25 21.98 9.46
N THR A 171 42.34 23.20 8.92
CA THR A 171 41.27 23.80 8.13
C THR A 171 41.40 23.40 6.66
N PHE A 172 40.30 23.00 6.04
CA PHE A 172 40.20 22.72 4.62
C PHE A 172 39.17 23.62 3.96
N GLU A 173 39.44 24.05 2.74
CA GLU A 173 38.46 24.66 1.87
C GLU A 173 37.92 23.58 0.92
N ILE A 174 36.59 23.44 0.83
CA ILE A 174 35.92 22.51 -0.09
C ILE A 174 35.15 23.36 -1.10
N ARG A 175 35.41 23.14 -2.39
CA ARG A 175 34.70 23.80 -3.49
C ARG A 175 33.95 22.76 -4.31
N ARG A 176 32.79 23.19 -4.87
CA ARG A 176 32.05 22.45 -5.90
C ARG A 176 32.62 22.77 -7.27
#